data_1936ca0c4205d1a90fb211632a616772
#
_entry.id   1936ca0c4205d1a90fb211632a616772
#
_cell.length_a   1.000
_cell.length_b   1.000
_cell.length_c   1.000
_cell.angle_alpha   90.00
_cell.angle_beta   90.00
_cell.angle_gamma   90.00
#
_symmetry.space_group_name_H-M   'P 1'
#
loop_
_entity.id
_entity.type
_entity.pdbx_description
1 polymer ?
#
loop_
_entity_poly.entity_id
_entity_poly.type
_entity_poly.pdbx_seq_one_letter_code
_entity_poly.pdbx_strand_id
1 'polypeptide(L)'
;MTPSPVQPTGPGSAPPGRVGTPAPSQRIRFVPQQVVLPGGASAPVLPATTVAGQLQVPGAHRVGWWDGGAEAGDPFGSVVLAGHVDSKTEGLGFFARLLDVRRGEVVVLNGSGHTASYRVVSVASVRKDALATKSGAFDQTTDHRLVLITCTGAYDASRGGYEDNLVVTALPIGLAQ
;
A
#
# COMPACT_ATOMS: atom_id res chain seq x y z
N MET A 1 10.88 41.78 -75.64
CA MET A 1 10.07 41.50 -74.42
C MET A 1 10.78 40.43 -73.61
N THR A 2 11.48 40.87 -72.61
CA THR A 2 12.23 39.98 -71.69
C THR A 2 11.37 39.74 -70.44
N PRO A 3 11.13 38.50 -69.98
CA PRO A 3 10.40 38.26 -68.75
C PRO A 3 11.26 38.55 -67.52
N SER A 4 10.66 39.29 -66.57
CA SER A 4 11.28 39.57 -65.26
C SER A 4 11.37 38.30 -64.37
N PRO A 5 12.44 38.18 -63.55
CA PRO A 5 12.60 37.03 -62.67
C PRO A 5 11.62 37.13 -61.47
N VAL A 6 10.93 36.02 -61.21
CA VAL A 6 10.12 35.84 -59.97
C VAL A 6 11.06 35.59 -58.80
N GLN A 7 10.96 36.44 -57.80
CA GLN A 7 11.68 36.26 -56.52
C GLN A 7 11.07 35.12 -55.69
N PRO A 8 11.86 34.22 -55.10
CA PRO A 8 11.35 33.23 -54.19
C PRO A 8 10.96 33.90 -52.86
N THR A 9 9.71 33.69 -52.44
CA THR A 9 9.22 34.06 -51.13
C THR A 9 9.95 33.20 -50.09
N GLY A 10 10.61 33.85 -49.14
CA GLY A 10 11.33 33.20 -48.07
C GLY A 10 10.42 32.37 -47.14
N PRO A 11 11.00 31.39 -46.42
CA PRO A 11 10.21 30.55 -45.53
C PRO A 11 9.58 31.39 -44.41
N GLY A 12 8.25 31.34 -44.35
CA GLY A 12 7.50 31.94 -43.26
C GLY A 12 7.96 31.38 -41.89
N SER A 13 8.25 32.27 -40.94
CA SER A 13 8.56 31.88 -39.58
C SER A 13 7.43 31.04 -39.00
N ALA A 14 7.75 29.79 -38.62
CA ALA A 14 6.84 28.93 -37.88
C ALA A 14 6.42 29.61 -36.56
N PRO A 15 5.16 29.53 -36.15
CA PRO A 15 4.75 30.07 -34.86
C PRO A 15 5.50 29.35 -33.73
N PRO A 16 5.84 30.08 -32.63
CA PRO A 16 6.53 29.46 -31.51
C PRO A 16 5.72 28.29 -30.98
N GLY A 17 6.35 27.12 -30.90
CA GLY A 17 5.74 25.91 -30.36
C GLY A 17 5.28 26.19 -28.92
N ARG A 18 4.01 25.90 -28.63
CA ARG A 18 3.54 25.91 -27.23
C ARG A 18 4.23 24.77 -26.50
N VAL A 19 5.00 25.10 -25.49
CA VAL A 19 5.47 24.12 -24.50
C VAL A 19 4.23 23.59 -23.81
N GLY A 20 3.85 22.35 -24.08
CA GLY A 20 2.76 21.70 -23.38
C GLY A 20 3.09 21.64 -21.89
N THR A 21 2.16 21.99 -21.03
CA THR A 21 2.26 21.72 -19.60
C THR A 21 2.38 20.20 -19.47
N PRO A 22 3.41 19.65 -18.78
CA PRO A 22 3.49 18.22 -18.55
C PRO A 22 2.18 17.76 -17.91
N ALA A 23 1.52 16.78 -18.52
CA ALA A 23 0.35 16.18 -17.90
C ALA A 23 0.78 15.62 -16.53
N PRO A 24 -0.04 15.75 -15.45
CA PRO A 24 0.25 15.15 -14.15
C PRO A 24 0.02 13.64 -14.24
N SER A 25 0.88 12.94 -14.97
CA SER A 25 0.80 11.50 -15.22
C SER A 25 1.89 10.69 -14.51
N GLN A 26 2.73 11.32 -13.71
CA GLN A 26 3.59 10.58 -12.81
C GLN A 26 2.77 10.21 -11.57
N ARG A 27 2.36 8.94 -11.50
CA ARG A 27 1.81 8.38 -10.27
C ARG A 27 2.87 8.48 -9.18
N ILE A 28 2.52 9.15 -8.10
CA ILE A 28 3.33 9.15 -6.89
C ILE A 28 3.22 7.75 -6.30
N ARG A 29 4.37 7.15 -6.03
CA ARG A 29 4.50 5.89 -5.29
C ARG A 29 5.59 6.05 -4.25
N PHE A 30 5.41 5.40 -3.11
CA PHE A 30 6.35 5.50 -2.00
C PHE A 30 6.27 4.28 -1.09
N VAL A 31 7.40 3.93 -0.50
CA VAL A 31 7.47 2.94 0.59
C VAL A 31 6.80 3.55 1.82
N PRO A 32 5.78 2.90 2.41
CA PRO A 32 5.12 3.42 3.60
C PRO A 32 6.09 3.44 4.80
N GLN A 33 6.10 4.56 5.53
CA GLN A 33 6.92 4.78 6.73
C GLN A 33 6.07 4.94 7.99
N GLN A 34 4.78 5.22 7.81
CA GLN A 34 3.80 5.33 8.88
C GLN A 34 2.45 4.84 8.40
N VAL A 35 1.73 4.14 9.25
CA VAL A 35 0.31 3.80 9.09
C VAL A 35 -0.51 4.54 10.13
N VAL A 36 -1.65 5.10 9.69
CA VAL A 36 -2.65 5.73 10.56
C VAL A 36 -3.93 4.93 10.43
N LEU A 37 -4.39 4.35 11.53
CA LEU A 37 -5.64 3.60 11.61
C LEU A 37 -6.85 4.51 11.88
N PRO A 38 -8.09 4.04 11.66
CA PRO A 38 -9.28 4.75 12.09
C PRO A 38 -9.18 5.19 13.55
N GLY A 39 -9.65 6.42 13.85
CA GLY A 39 -9.47 7.03 15.17
C GLY A 39 -8.13 7.76 15.36
N GLY A 40 -7.23 7.75 14.36
CA GLY A 40 -6.01 8.56 14.36
C GLY A 40 -4.79 7.92 15.03
N ALA A 41 -4.91 6.71 15.57
CA ALA A 41 -3.75 6.00 16.10
C ALA A 41 -2.75 5.68 14.97
N SER A 42 -1.47 5.91 15.22
CA SER A 42 -0.42 5.71 14.22
C SER A 42 0.76 4.89 14.75
N ALA A 43 1.45 4.20 13.85
CA ALA A 43 2.69 3.49 14.14
C ALA A 43 3.70 3.61 13.00
N PRO A 44 5.01 3.53 13.31
CA PRO A 44 6.04 3.44 12.30
C PRO A 44 5.92 2.14 11.51
N VAL A 45 6.15 2.23 10.20
CA VAL A 45 6.23 1.10 9.29
C VAL A 45 7.69 0.89 8.90
N LEU A 46 8.16 -0.35 9.00
CA LEU A 46 9.51 -0.76 8.62
C LEU A 46 9.44 -1.81 7.51
N PRO A 47 10.43 -1.88 6.62
CA PRO A 47 10.52 -3.00 5.70
C PRO A 47 10.58 -4.34 6.45
N ALA A 48 9.84 -5.31 5.96
CA ALA A 48 9.80 -6.67 6.50
C ALA A 48 10.01 -7.67 5.36
N THR A 49 11.07 -8.43 5.46
CA THR A 49 11.43 -9.44 4.47
C THR A 49 10.88 -10.81 4.83
N THR A 50 10.79 -11.70 3.86
CA THR A 50 10.39 -13.10 4.07
C THR A 50 11.63 -13.98 4.20
N VAL A 51 11.73 -14.72 5.30
CA VAL A 51 12.79 -15.69 5.56
C VAL A 51 12.16 -17.06 5.77
N ALA A 52 12.59 -18.06 5.01
CA ALA A 52 12.03 -19.42 5.06
C ALA A 52 10.48 -19.46 4.98
N GLY A 53 9.89 -18.62 4.13
CA GLY A 53 8.42 -18.53 3.97
C GLY A 53 7.68 -17.76 5.07
N GLN A 54 8.40 -17.19 6.03
CA GLN A 54 7.80 -16.42 7.11
C GLN A 54 8.17 -14.95 7.02
N LEU A 55 7.18 -14.07 7.06
CA LEU A 55 7.37 -12.63 7.11
C LEU A 55 7.94 -12.23 8.48
N GLN A 56 9.06 -11.52 8.47
CA GLN A 56 9.75 -11.05 9.67
C GLN A 56 9.07 -9.77 10.18
N VAL A 57 8.01 -9.94 10.98
CA VAL A 57 7.25 -8.81 11.53
C VAL A 57 8.05 -8.15 12.66
N PRO A 58 8.22 -6.80 12.66
CA PRO A 58 8.93 -6.09 13.72
C PRO A 58 8.19 -6.15 15.07
N GLY A 59 8.80 -5.61 16.13
CA GLY A 59 8.23 -5.61 17.48
C GLY A 59 6.82 -5.03 17.59
N ALA A 60 6.13 -5.29 18.70
CA ALA A 60 4.67 -5.12 18.84
C ALA A 60 4.12 -3.72 18.55
N HIS A 61 4.91 -2.67 18.74
CA HIS A 61 4.52 -1.28 18.53
C HIS A 61 4.90 -0.73 17.14
N ARG A 62 5.36 -1.60 16.24
CA ARG A 62 5.75 -1.29 14.87
C ARG A 62 5.00 -2.19 13.89
N VAL A 63 4.96 -1.79 12.64
CA VAL A 63 4.31 -2.53 11.57
C VAL A 63 5.34 -2.85 10.49
N GLY A 64 5.31 -4.06 9.96
CA GLY A 64 6.16 -4.49 8.85
C GLY A 64 5.45 -4.27 7.52
N TRP A 65 6.09 -3.58 6.57
CA TRP A 65 5.71 -3.59 5.17
C TRP A 65 6.47 -4.69 4.45
N TRP A 66 5.74 -5.61 3.83
CA TRP A 66 6.36 -6.68 3.05
C TRP A 66 7.08 -6.13 1.83
N ASP A 67 8.39 -6.26 1.80
CA ASP A 67 9.28 -5.71 0.77
C ASP A 67 9.17 -6.40 -0.60
N GLY A 68 8.49 -7.55 -0.69
CA GLY A 68 8.10 -8.21 -1.94
C GLY A 68 6.76 -7.73 -2.51
N GLY A 69 6.07 -6.77 -1.86
CA GLY A 69 4.77 -6.24 -2.25
C GLY A 69 4.83 -4.90 -2.94
N ALA A 70 3.65 -4.43 -3.38
CA ALA A 70 3.50 -3.10 -3.96
C ALA A 70 3.85 -1.98 -2.98
N GLU A 71 4.30 -0.84 -3.52
CA GLU A 71 4.41 0.43 -2.81
C GLU A 71 3.05 1.15 -2.77
N ALA A 72 2.88 2.06 -1.82
CA ALA A 72 1.69 2.91 -1.80
C ALA A 72 1.64 3.78 -3.07
N GLY A 73 0.50 3.75 -3.77
CA GLY A 73 0.30 4.47 -5.02
C GLY A 73 0.67 3.70 -6.30
N ASP A 74 1.21 2.48 -6.22
CA ASP A 74 1.40 1.63 -7.38
C ASP A 74 0.08 1.37 -8.14
N PRO A 75 0.11 1.11 -9.46
CA PRO A 75 -1.10 0.85 -10.22
C PRO A 75 -1.74 -0.51 -9.93
N PHE A 76 -0.94 -1.50 -9.50
CA PHE A 76 -1.34 -2.87 -9.27
C PHE A 76 -0.70 -3.42 -8.00
N GLY A 77 -1.23 -4.55 -7.52
CA GLY A 77 -0.67 -5.32 -6.43
C GLY A 77 -1.11 -4.88 -5.04
N SER A 78 -0.80 -5.72 -4.07
CA SER A 78 -1.12 -5.50 -2.67
C SER A 78 0.05 -4.84 -1.93
N VAL A 79 -0.21 -3.68 -1.31
CA VAL A 79 0.62 -3.15 -0.23
C VAL A 79 0.30 -3.97 1.01
N VAL A 80 1.21 -4.81 1.47
CA VAL A 80 0.94 -5.70 2.61
C VAL A 80 1.63 -5.16 3.85
N LEU A 81 0.85 -4.88 4.88
CA LEU A 81 1.33 -4.53 6.21
C LEU A 81 0.97 -5.62 7.22
N ALA A 82 1.94 -6.07 7.99
CA ALA A 82 1.75 -7.04 9.05
C ALA A 82 2.20 -6.50 10.40
N GLY A 83 1.44 -6.80 11.44
CA GLY A 83 1.75 -6.35 12.80
C GLY A 83 1.22 -7.34 13.84
N HIS A 84 1.80 -7.29 15.02
CA HIS A 84 1.39 -8.14 16.14
C HIS A 84 0.07 -7.66 16.78
N VAL A 85 -0.78 -8.61 17.14
CA VAL A 85 -1.94 -8.36 18.00
C VAL A 85 -1.50 -8.19 19.46
N ASP A 86 -0.52 -8.99 19.88
CA ASP A 86 0.13 -8.92 21.19
C ASP A 86 1.55 -9.49 21.15
N SER A 87 2.27 -9.33 22.22
CA SER A 87 3.60 -9.89 22.46
C SER A 87 3.73 -10.27 23.92
N LYS A 88 4.42 -11.38 24.20
CA LYS A 88 4.68 -11.84 25.55
C LYS A 88 5.51 -10.85 26.39
N THR A 89 6.34 -10.05 25.74
CA THR A 89 7.28 -9.13 26.38
C THR A 89 6.85 -7.66 26.30
N GLU A 90 6.11 -7.29 25.24
CA GLU A 90 5.74 -5.90 24.97
C GLU A 90 4.25 -5.62 25.19
N GLY A 91 3.45 -6.65 25.53
CA GLY A 91 2.03 -6.55 25.78
C GLY A 91 1.22 -6.40 24.48
N LEU A 92 0.18 -5.57 24.51
CA LEU A 92 -0.76 -5.39 23.40
C LEU A 92 -0.07 -4.71 22.22
N GLY A 93 -0.12 -5.36 21.05
CA GLY A 93 0.49 -4.85 19.82
C GLY A 93 -0.34 -3.74 19.18
N PHE A 94 0.30 -2.98 18.29
CA PHE A 94 -0.38 -1.89 17.60
C PHE A 94 -1.57 -2.40 16.76
N PHE A 95 -1.42 -3.55 16.11
CA PHE A 95 -2.47 -4.13 15.27
C PHE A 95 -3.58 -4.87 16.05
N ALA A 96 -3.56 -4.88 17.39
CA ALA A 96 -4.75 -5.22 18.17
C ALA A 96 -5.94 -4.32 17.80
N ARG A 97 -5.68 -3.08 17.38
CA ARG A 97 -6.71 -2.13 16.91
C ARG A 97 -7.42 -2.58 15.64
N LEU A 98 -6.83 -3.49 14.84
CA LEU A 98 -7.50 -4.04 13.66
C LEU A 98 -8.73 -4.87 14.01
N LEU A 99 -8.81 -5.41 15.23
CA LEU A 99 -9.98 -6.17 15.69
C LEU A 99 -11.26 -5.30 15.74
N ASP A 100 -11.11 -3.98 15.88
CA ASP A 100 -12.21 -3.03 15.95
C ASP A 100 -12.48 -2.33 14.60
N VAL A 101 -11.62 -2.52 13.60
CA VAL A 101 -11.76 -1.87 12.29
C VAL A 101 -12.95 -2.43 11.52
N ARG A 102 -13.71 -1.54 10.87
CA ARG A 102 -14.95 -1.86 10.16
C ARG A 102 -14.90 -1.41 8.70
N ARG A 103 -15.72 -2.03 7.86
CA ARG A 103 -15.93 -1.61 6.48
C ARG A 103 -16.36 -0.14 6.42
N GLY A 104 -15.82 0.58 5.43
CA GLY A 104 -16.08 2.00 5.21
C GLY A 104 -15.09 2.93 5.90
N GLU A 105 -14.38 2.47 6.93
CA GLU A 105 -13.36 3.25 7.61
C GLU A 105 -12.13 3.48 6.73
N VAL A 106 -11.33 4.47 7.10
CA VAL A 106 -10.19 4.92 6.30
C VAL A 106 -8.89 4.64 7.04
N VAL A 107 -7.94 4.06 6.31
CA VAL A 107 -6.55 3.88 6.71
C VAL A 107 -5.68 4.78 5.84
N VAL A 108 -4.69 5.42 6.43
CA VAL A 108 -3.77 6.31 5.73
C VAL A 108 -2.34 5.79 5.84
N LEU A 109 -1.63 5.80 4.73
CA LEU A 109 -0.19 5.53 4.67
C LEU A 109 0.55 6.83 4.37
N ASN A 110 1.60 7.11 5.13
CA ASN A 110 2.50 8.23 4.90
C ASN A 110 3.93 7.75 4.66
N GLY A 111 4.68 8.45 3.82
CA GLY A 111 6.09 8.17 3.58
C GLY A 111 6.70 9.16 2.60
N SER A 112 7.94 9.59 2.85
CA SER A 112 8.72 10.48 1.98
C SER A 112 7.99 11.79 1.60
N GLY A 113 7.17 12.31 2.52
CA GLY A 113 6.36 13.53 2.29
C GLY A 113 5.07 13.29 1.50
N HIS A 114 4.73 12.04 1.21
CA HIS A 114 3.54 11.64 0.46
C HIS A 114 2.52 10.93 1.34
N THR A 115 1.28 10.93 0.88
CA THR A 115 0.13 10.32 1.58
C THR A 115 -0.72 9.52 0.59
N ALA A 116 -1.16 8.34 1.02
CA ALA A 116 -2.15 7.53 0.31
C ALA A 116 -3.25 7.09 1.29
N SER A 117 -4.50 7.29 0.89
CA SER A 117 -5.68 6.94 1.70
C SER A 117 -6.41 5.74 1.11
N TYR A 118 -6.87 4.86 1.98
CA TYR A 118 -7.53 3.61 1.60
C TYR A 118 -8.81 3.42 2.41
N ARG A 119 -9.89 3.02 1.74
CA ARG A 119 -11.17 2.68 2.38
C ARG A 119 -11.30 1.18 2.59
N VAL A 120 -11.56 0.75 3.79
CA VAL A 120 -11.77 -0.64 4.16
C VAL A 120 -13.01 -1.19 3.44
N VAL A 121 -12.83 -2.27 2.69
CA VAL A 121 -13.89 -2.97 1.95
C VAL A 121 -14.15 -4.37 2.47
N SER A 122 -13.21 -4.98 3.18
CA SER A 122 -13.35 -6.31 3.77
C SER A 122 -12.58 -6.44 5.07
N VAL A 123 -13.16 -7.15 6.03
CA VAL A 123 -12.52 -7.61 7.26
C VAL A 123 -12.88 -9.08 7.41
N ALA A 124 -11.90 -9.96 7.36
CA ALA A 124 -12.11 -11.42 7.35
C ALA A 124 -11.10 -12.15 8.22
N SER A 125 -11.54 -13.19 8.92
CA SER A 125 -10.65 -14.15 9.56
C SER A 125 -10.26 -15.23 8.56
N VAL A 126 -8.96 -15.52 8.47
CA VAL A 126 -8.38 -16.50 7.55
C VAL A 126 -7.46 -17.41 8.35
N ARG A 127 -7.63 -18.71 8.19
CA ARG A 127 -6.73 -19.69 8.83
C ARG A 127 -5.28 -19.45 8.41
N LYS A 128 -4.34 -19.65 9.33
CA LYS A 128 -2.90 -19.44 9.05
C LYS A 128 -2.40 -20.24 7.85
N ASP A 129 -2.83 -21.49 7.72
CA ASP A 129 -2.45 -22.38 6.62
C ASP A 129 -3.01 -21.95 5.26
N ALA A 130 -4.06 -21.14 5.25
CA ALA A 130 -4.71 -20.62 4.05
C ALA A 130 -4.26 -19.18 3.69
N LEU A 131 -3.56 -18.48 4.57
CA LEU A 131 -3.21 -17.07 4.37
C LEU A 131 -2.41 -16.84 3.09
N ALA A 132 -1.35 -17.61 2.87
CA ALA A 132 -0.46 -17.42 1.73
C ALA A 132 -1.06 -17.87 0.40
N THR A 133 -1.96 -18.86 0.42
CA THR A 133 -2.41 -19.58 -0.79
C THR A 133 -3.85 -19.30 -1.19
N LYS A 134 -4.72 -18.96 -0.23
CA LYS A 134 -6.17 -18.83 -0.47
C LYS A 134 -6.72 -17.44 -0.19
N SER A 135 -6.01 -16.60 0.57
CA SER A 135 -6.53 -15.28 0.92
C SER A 135 -6.37 -14.24 -0.20
N GLY A 136 -5.45 -14.48 -1.14
CA GLY A 136 -5.04 -13.48 -2.13
C GLY A 136 -4.34 -12.25 -1.53
N ALA A 137 -4.03 -12.26 -0.23
CA ALA A 137 -3.44 -11.10 0.46
C ALA A 137 -2.12 -10.63 -0.17
N PHE A 138 -1.33 -11.56 -0.67
CA PHE A 138 0.00 -11.30 -1.27
C PHE A 138 -0.02 -11.22 -2.79
N ASP A 139 -1.20 -11.19 -3.42
CA ASP A 139 -1.31 -11.13 -4.88
C ASP A 139 -0.84 -9.77 -5.41
N GLN A 140 0.11 -9.81 -6.34
CA GLN A 140 0.71 -8.64 -6.98
C GLN A 140 0.17 -8.38 -8.40
N THR A 141 -0.76 -9.19 -8.87
CA THR A 141 -1.34 -9.10 -10.22
C THR A 141 -2.74 -8.47 -10.24
N THR A 142 -3.33 -8.26 -9.07
CA THR A 142 -4.64 -7.61 -8.92
C THR A 142 -4.56 -6.09 -8.99
N ASP A 143 -5.72 -5.43 -9.06
CA ASP A 143 -5.83 -3.99 -8.84
C ASP A 143 -5.21 -3.59 -7.50
N HIS A 144 -4.64 -2.39 -7.48
CA HIS A 144 -3.95 -1.86 -6.30
C HIS A 144 -4.84 -1.85 -5.06
N ARG A 145 -4.32 -2.35 -3.95
CA ARG A 145 -5.01 -2.39 -2.65
C ARG A 145 -4.05 -2.39 -1.48
N LEU A 146 -4.56 -2.01 -0.33
CA LEU A 146 -3.88 -2.17 0.96
C LEU A 146 -4.43 -3.42 1.66
N VAL A 147 -3.53 -4.23 2.21
CA VAL A 147 -3.87 -5.41 3.02
C VAL A 147 -3.17 -5.29 4.36
N LEU A 148 -3.93 -5.32 5.45
CA LEU A 148 -3.42 -5.32 6.82
C LEU A 148 -3.66 -6.68 7.45
N ILE A 149 -2.62 -7.25 8.08
CA ILE A 149 -2.66 -8.61 8.62
C ILE A 149 -2.20 -8.60 10.08
N THR A 150 -3.00 -9.23 10.94
CA THR A 150 -2.62 -9.54 12.33
C THR A 150 -3.13 -10.91 12.73
N CYS A 151 -2.67 -11.42 13.87
CA CYS A 151 -3.17 -12.68 14.41
C CYS A 151 -4.55 -12.48 15.07
N THR A 152 -5.38 -13.52 15.04
CA THR A 152 -6.70 -13.55 15.68
C THR A 152 -7.13 -14.99 15.98
N GLY A 153 -8.31 -15.18 16.58
CA GLY A 153 -8.86 -16.50 16.89
C GLY A 153 -8.37 -17.04 18.23
N ALA A 154 -8.54 -18.35 18.42
CA ALA A 154 -8.11 -19.01 19.64
C ALA A 154 -6.58 -19.07 19.73
N TYR A 155 -6.05 -18.85 20.94
CA TYR A 155 -4.62 -19.00 21.19
C TYR A 155 -4.33 -20.41 21.69
N ASP A 156 -3.47 -21.13 20.98
CA ASP A 156 -2.98 -22.45 21.38
C ASP A 156 -1.45 -22.47 21.32
N ALA A 157 -0.82 -22.43 22.51
CA ALA A 157 0.65 -22.44 22.63
C ALA A 157 1.26 -23.74 22.05
N SER A 158 0.53 -24.88 22.09
CA SER A 158 1.01 -26.16 21.57
C SER A 158 1.05 -26.19 20.03
N ARG A 159 0.25 -25.34 19.37
CA ARG A 159 0.19 -25.17 17.91
C ARG A 159 0.95 -23.93 17.41
N GLY A 160 1.71 -23.26 18.29
CA GLY A 160 2.53 -22.10 17.92
C GLY A 160 1.78 -20.78 17.91
N GLY A 161 0.70 -20.64 18.68
CA GLY A 161 0.02 -19.36 18.90
C GLY A 161 -1.43 -19.30 18.38
N TYR A 162 -1.83 -18.17 17.81
CA TYR A 162 -3.18 -17.95 17.28
C TYR A 162 -3.48 -18.84 16.07
N GLU A 163 -4.72 -19.32 15.94
CA GLU A 163 -5.13 -20.23 14.85
C GLU A 163 -5.36 -19.50 13.53
N ASP A 164 -5.79 -18.24 13.61
CA ASP A 164 -6.20 -17.45 12.45
C ASP A 164 -5.39 -16.16 12.31
N ASN A 165 -5.53 -15.54 11.14
CA ASN A 165 -5.14 -14.17 10.87
C ASN A 165 -6.37 -13.34 10.55
N LEU A 166 -6.43 -12.13 11.08
CA LEU A 166 -7.36 -11.11 10.60
C LEU A 166 -6.73 -10.45 9.39
N VAL A 167 -7.47 -10.44 8.29
CA VAL A 167 -7.09 -9.79 7.03
C VAL A 167 -8.07 -8.66 6.75
N VAL A 168 -7.57 -7.43 6.77
CA VAL A 168 -8.32 -6.23 6.42
C VAL A 168 -7.86 -5.80 5.03
N THR A 169 -8.80 -5.71 4.09
CA THR A 169 -8.54 -5.24 2.72
C THR A 169 -9.16 -3.86 2.52
N ALA A 170 -8.39 -2.94 1.97
CA ALA A 170 -8.84 -1.58 1.69
C ALA A 170 -8.43 -1.15 0.27
N LEU A 171 -9.31 -0.39 -0.40
CA LEU A 171 -9.10 0.13 -1.75
C LEU A 171 -8.68 1.60 -1.70
N PRO A 172 -7.86 2.07 -2.65
CA PRO A 172 -7.40 3.46 -2.67
C PRO A 172 -8.55 4.44 -2.84
N ILE A 173 -8.46 5.58 -2.14
CA ILE A 173 -9.35 6.73 -2.29
C ILE A 173 -8.59 7.78 -3.11
N GLY A 174 -8.73 7.73 -4.43
CA GLY A 174 -7.98 8.60 -5.33
C GLY A 174 -6.51 8.19 -5.48
N LEU A 175 -5.72 9.11 -6.02
CA LEU A 175 -4.27 8.93 -6.22
C LEU A 175 -3.51 9.32 -4.94
N ALA A 176 -2.31 8.76 -4.77
CA ALA A 176 -1.36 9.23 -3.75
C ALA A 176 -0.96 10.69 -4.04
N GLN A 177 -0.73 11.46 -2.99
CA GLN A 177 -0.42 12.88 -3.02
C GLN A 177 0.91 13.18 -2.34
#